data_648b8558bed8db88d6eb795d11e265c1
#
_entry.id   648b8558bed8db88d6eb795d11e265c1
#
_cell.length_a   1.000
_cell.length_b   1.000
_cell.length_c   1.000
_cell.angle_alpha   90.00
_cell.angle_beta   90.00
_cell.angle_gamma   90.00
#
_symmetry.space_group_name_H-M   'P 1'
#
loop_
_entity.id
_entity.type
_entity.pdbx_description
1 polymer ?
#
loop_
_entity_poly.entity_id
_entity_poly.type
_entity_poly.pdbx_seq_one_letter_code
_entity_poly.pdbx_strand_id
1 'polypeptide(L)'
;MICSVKFKSKGGKFRRFGIAKGRQTRYNRLGKPKNNAYDREKVSTLNVNEALKYIHSICWMGVRPGLGRTRELLAKMGNPEKKLKFIHIAGTNGKGSTAAMLERVLREAGYRTGLYTSPYILRFNERMQVCGQEISDGELSEITEYVQPLAESMQEHPTEFELVTCIAMEYFARHACEIVVLEVGLGGELDSTNVIDAPEAAVIVNIGLDHMQVLGNTVEEIAQAKAGIIKDGCDCVLYAQEPGVEDVIRRSCEDHCARLHRASMDALTPVSHGLEGQVFNWKELKGLHIPLLGEHQLHNACTVLTALETLRNKGWCIPESAIRAGLEKVSWPGRFQLMRKHPLFIIDGGHNAQCLEALVRAIRDYLPGRKLTFLNGCMADKDYGEMFRMLAPFAKEFVTVTPDNPRSLPAEDLARHLERYNLPVCACVSVSEGVKTAIEHAGPDGVVCACGSLYMISAICEALNQID
;
A
#
# COMPACT_ATOMS: atom_id res chain seq x y z
N MET A 1 46.41 -13.55 -12.25
CA MET A 1 47.54 -14.21 -11.57
C MET A 1 46.97 -15.45 -10.91
N ILE A 2 47.27 -16.62 -11.49
CA ILE A 2 46.77 -17.91 -10.99
C ILE A 2 47.86 -18.49 -10.11
N CYS A 3 47.61 -18.66 -8.83
CA CYS A 3 48.53 -19.33 -7.90
C CYS A 3 48.11 -20.81 -7.79
N SER A 4 48.87 -21.69 -8.42
CA SER A 4 48.73 -23.14 -8.28
C SER A 4 49.64 -23.67 -7.19
N VAL A 5 49.04 -24.27 -6.16
CA VAL A 5 49.79 -25.03 -5.12
C VAL A 5 49.79 -26.51 -5.52
N LYS A 6 50.98 -27.06 -5.79
CA LYS A 6 51.18 -28.50 -6.04
C LYS A 6 51.50 -29.18 -4.69
N PHE A 7 50.69 -30.16 -4.30
CA PHE A 7 51.08 -31.12 -3.26
C PHE A 7 51.49 -32.45 -3.96
N LYS A 8 52.70 -32.96 -3.60
CA LYS A 8 53.18 -34.27 -3.94
C LYS A 8 52.79 -35.29 -2.87
N SER A 9 52.12 -36.37 -3.22
CA SER A 9 52.03 -37.55 -2.40
C SER A 9 52.42 -38.80 -3.20
N LYS A 10 53.10 -39.69 -2.53
CA LYS A 10 53.68 -40.95 -3.08
C LYS A 10 52.58 -41.98 -3.32
N GLY A 11 52.58 -42.55 -4.50
CA GLY A 11 52.19 -43.93 -4.79
C GLY A 11 50.70 -44.25 -4.78
N GLY A 12 50.09 -44.53 -5.99
CA GLY A 12 48.81 -45.22 -6.04
C GLY A 12 47.93 -44.79 -7.22
N LYS A 13 47.54 -45.74 -8.01
CA LYS A 13 46.79 -45.70 -9.25
C LYS A 13 45.62 -44.70 -9.30
N PHE A 14 45.57 -43.88 -10.32
CA PHE A 14 44.44 -42.99 -10.65
C PHE A 14 43.19 -43.80 -11.07
N ARG A 15 42.12 -43.72 -10.25
CA ARG A 15 40.74 -43.98 -10.72
C ARG A 15 40.09 -42.65 -11.02
N ARG A 16 39.65 -42.47 -12.28
CA ARG A 16 38.79 -41.35 -12.66
C ARG A 16 37.41 -41.54 -12.04
N PHE A 17 37.06 -40.71 -11.06
CA PHE A 17 35.66 -40.50 -10.68
C PHE A 17 35.09 -39.40 -11.57
N GLY A 18 34.02 -39.71 -12.30
CA GLY A 18 33.26 -38.76 -13.07
C GLY A 18 32.49 -37.85 -12.11
N ILE A 19 32.77 -36.56 -12.18
CA ILE A 19 31.96 -35.55 -11.50
C ILE A 19 30.67 -35.40 -12.32
N ALA A 20 29.54 -35.74 -11.70
CA ALA A 20 28.21 -35.45 -12.25
C ALA A 20 28.10 -33.95 -12.49
N LYS A 21 27.83 -33.58 -13.76
CA LYS A 21 27.52 -32.18 -14.13
C LYS A 21 26.24 -31.77 -13.43
N GLY A 22 26.37 -30.97 -12.38
CA GLY A 22 25.26 -30.20 -11.86
C GLY A 22 24.67 -29.33 -12.96
N ARG A 23 23.34 -29.36 -13.08
CA ARG A 23 22.59 -28.51 -14.02
C ARG A 23 22.89 -27.06 -13.69
N GLN A 24 23.75 -26.43 -14.47
CA GLN A 24 23.91 -24.99 -14.55
C GLN A 24 22.70 -24.46 -15.33
N THR A 25 21.68 -24.00 -14.62
CA THR A 25 20.60 -23.24 -15.25
C THR A 25 21.21 -21.96 -15.82
N ARG A 26 21.26 -21.90 -17.12
CA ARG A 26 21.69 -20.74 -17.89
C ARG A 26 20.71 -19.59 -17.63
N TYR A 27 21.14 -18.54 -16.96
CA TYR A 27 20.55 -17.21 -17.11
C TYR A 27 20.84 -16.73 -18.54
N ASN A 28 19.90 -16.93 -19.42
CA ASN A 28 19.93 -16.34 -20.76
C ASN A 28 19.09 -15.08 -20.73
N ARG A 29 19.80 -13.96 -20.98
CA ARG A 29 19.36 -12.72 -21.67
C ARG A 29 17.84 -12.61 -21.86
N LEU A 30 17.30 -11.48 -21.41
CA LEU A 30 16.01 -10.93 -21.81
C LEU A 30 15.78 -11.06 -23.32
N GLY A 31 15.27 -12.18 -23.73
CA GLY A 31 14.70 -12.39 -25.05
C GLY A 31 13.32 -11.73 -25.03
N LYS A 32 13.04 -10.90 -26.03
CA LYS A 32 11.70 -10.39 -26.29
C LYS A 32 10.69 -11.55 -26.20
N PRO A 33 9.56 -11.39 -25.51
CA PRO A 33 8.55 -12.45 -25.45
C PRO A 33 8.11 -12.79 -26.87
N LYS A 34 8.12 -14.10 -27.20
CA LYS A 34 7.47 -14.59 -28.41
C LYS A 34 5.99 -14.24 -28.35
N ASN A 35 5.51 -13.67 -29.45
CA ASN A 35 4.11 -13.32 -29.67
C ASN A 35 3.15 -14.34 -29.06
N ASN A 36 2.47 -13.94 -28.01
CA ASN A 36 1.27 -14.61 -27.53
C ASN A 36 0.11 -14.22 -28.45
N ALA A 37 -0.79 -15.15 -28.71
CA ALA A 37 -1.92 -15.07 -29.65
C ALA A 37 -2.99 -13.99 -29.32
N TYR A 38 -2.62 -12.94 -28.58
CA TYR A 38 -3.41 -11.76 -28.25
C TYR A 38 -3.02 -10.50 -29.05
N ASP A 39 -2.05 -10.60 -29.99
CA ASP A 39 -1.74 -9.52 -30.94
C ASP A 39 -2.83 -9.42 -32.04
N ARG A 40 -4.02 -9.02 -31.65
CA ARG A 40 -4.91 -8.20 -32.44
C ARG A 40 -5.20 -6.96 -31.59
N GLU A 41 -4.59 -5.85 -31.94
CA GLU A 41 -5.03 -4.52 -31.52
C GLU A 41 -6.52 -4.38 -31.88
N LYS A 42 -7.41 -4.84 -31.02
CA LYS A 42 -8.75 -4.32 -30.95
C LYS A 42 -8.59 -2.93 -30.36
N VAL A 43 -8.58 -1.92 -31.20
CA VAL A 43 -8.73 -0.55 -30.74
C VAL A 43 -10.04 -0.52 -29.95
N SER A 44 -9.95 -0.32 -28.63
CA SER A 44 -11.14 -0.15 -27.77
C SER A 44 -11.99 0.95 -28.35
N THR A 45 -13.30 0.76 -28.38
CA THR A 45 -14.25 1.80 -28.80
C THR A 45 -14.47 2.82 -27.68
N LEU A 46 -14.23 2.44 -26.41
CA LEU A 46 -14.23 3.34 -25.27
C LEU A 46 -12.87 4.05 -25.13
N ASN A 47 -12.89 5.36 -24.93
CA ASN A 47 -11.71 6.06 -24.42
C ASN A 47 -11.67 6.02 -22.89
N VAL A 48 -10.53 6.39 -22.28
CA VAL A 48 -10.33 6.31 -20.81
C VAL A 48 -11.33 7.15 -20.04
N ASN A 49 -11.74 8.33 -20.54
CA ASN A 49 -12.71 9.17 -19.86
C ASN A 49 -14.10 8.53 -19.84
N GLU A 50 -14.47 7.84 -20.91
CA GLU A 50 -15.72 7.08 -20.99
C GLU A 50 -15.71 5.87 -20.07
N ALA A 51 -14.58 5.15 -20.02
CA ALA A 51 -14.39 4.04 -19.09
C ALA A 51 -14.48 4.49 -17.63
N LEU A 52 -13.78 5.56 -17.26
CA LEU A 52 -13.84 6.14 -15.90
C LEU A 52 -15.24 6.67 -15.59
N LYS A 53 -15.91 7.34 -16.57
CA LYS A 53 -17.28 7.80 -16.39
C LYS A 53 -18.23 6.64 -16.13
N TYR A 54 -18.09 5.52 -16.85
CA TYR A 54 -18.86 4.31 -16.56
C TYR A 54 -18.59 3.79 -15.16
N ILE A 55 -17.33 3.57 -14.79
CA ILE A 55 -16.94 3.08 -13.48
C ILE A 55 -17.53 3.95 -12.35
N HIS A 56 -17.38 5.27 -12.44
CA HIS A 56 -17.87 6.21 -11.43
C HIS A 56 -19.38 6.46 -11.47
N SER A 57 -20.07 6.13 -12.61
CA SER A 57 -21.52 6.23 -12.70
C SER A 57 -22.25 5.15 -11.91
N ILE A 58 -21.54 4.07 -11.59
CA ILE A 58 -22.07 3.01 -10.73
C ILE A 58 -22.23 3.61 -9.35
N CYS A 59 -23.48 3.98 -9.08
CA CYS A 59 -23.84 4.74 -7.90
C CYS A 59 -23.27 4.09 -6.65
N TRP A 60 -22.53 4.86 -5.87
CA TRP A 60 -22.04 4.50 -4.56
C TRP A 60 -23.23 4.46 -3.57
N MET A 61 -24.17 3.58 -3.83
CA MET A 61 -25.30 3.33 -2.95
C MET A 61 -24.85 2.47 -1.75
N GLY A 62 -24.03 3.05 -0.88
CA GLY A 62 -23.68 2.45 0.39
C GLY A 62 -22.82 1.18 0.26
N VAL A 63 -22.16 0.83 1.35
CA VAL A 63 -21.52 -0.47 1.49
C VAL A 63 -22.64 -1.53 1.45
N ARG A 64 -22.66 -2.37 0.42
CA ARG A 64 -23.52 -3.55 0.35
C ARG A 64 -22.66 -4.78 0.66
N PRO A 65 -22.60 -5.25 1.91
CA PRO A 65 -21.79 -6.39 2.27
C PRO A 65 -22.18 -7.64 1.48
N GLY A 66 -21.19 -8.41 1.06
CA GLY A 66 -21.40 -9.69 0.42
C GLY A 66 -20.52 -9.91 -0.81
N LEU A 67 -20.10 -11.14 -1.03
CA LEU A 67 -19.20 -11.54 -2.12
C LEU A 67 -19.94 -12.04 -3.37
N GLY A 68 -21.29 -12.15 -3.30
CA GLY A 68 -22.11 -12.78 -4.33
C GLY A 68 -21.94 -12.11 -5.70
N ARG A 69 -22.10 -10.79 -5.77
CA ARG A 69 -22.00 -10.02 -7.03
C ARG A 69 -20.59 -10.11 -7.64
N THR A 70 -19.55 -9.99 -6.82
CA THR A 70 -18.17 -10.12 -7.29
C THR A 70 -17.90 -11.51 -7.86
N ARG A 71 -18.34 -12.56 -7.15
CA ARG A 71 -18.21 -13.96 -7.62
C ARG A 71 -19.00 -14.22 -8.90
N GLU A 72 -20.22 -13.69 -9.03
CA GLU A 72 -21.01 -13.81 -10.23
C GLU A 72 -20.32 -13.15 -11.43
N LEU A 73 -19.83 -11.93 -11.27
CA LEU A 73 -19.11 -11.23 -12.33
C LEU A 73 -17.83 -11.96 -12.73
N LEU A 74 -17.00 -12.38 -11.78
CA LEU A 74 -15.80 -13.18 -12.06
C LEU A 74 -16.15 -14.50 -12.77
N ALA A 75 -17.22 -15.17 -12.39
CA ALA A 75 -17.66 -16.39 -13.08
C ALA A 75 -18.04 -16.11 -14.55
N LYS A 76 -18.75 -14.99 -14.82
CA LYS A 76 -19.05 -14.55 -16.19
C LYS A 76 -17.80 -14.20 -17.00
N MET A 77 -16.73 -13.74 -16.33
CA MET A 77 -15.41 -13.45 -16.91
C MET A 77 -14.52 -14.70 -17.07
N GLY A 78 -14.97 -15.88 -16.61
CA GLY A 78 -14.19 -17.13 -16.66
C GLY A 78 -13.21 -17.31 -15.50
N ASN A 79 -13.47 -16.69 -14.35
CA ASN A 79 -12.72 -16.76 -13.10
C ASN A 79 -11.22 -16.46 -13.27
N PRO A 80 -10.85 -15.27 -13.74
CA PRO A 80 -9.46 -14.90 -13.95
C PRO A 80 -8.61 -14.99 -12.66
N GLU A 81 -9.21 -14.73 -11.48
CA GLU A 81 -8.59 -14.80 -10.16
C GLU A 81 -8.00 -16.19 -9.85
N LYS A 82 -8.58 -17.27 -10.37
CA LYS A 82 -8.12 -18.65 -10.14
C LYS A 82 -6.79 -18.98 -10.82
N LYS A 83 -6.32 -18.11 -11.72
CA LYS A 83 -5.02 -18.24 -12.40
C LYS A 83 -3.89 -17.57 -11.63
N LEU A 84 -4.20 -16.88 -10.54
CA LEU A 84 -3.31 -16.00 -9.81
C LEU A 84 -3.00 -16.54 -8.42
N LYS A 85 -1.86 -16.15 -7.87
CA LYS A 85 -1.50 -16.35 -6.48
C LYS A 85 -1.49 -15.01 -5.76
N PHE A 86 -1.83 -14.99 -4.48
CA PHE A 86 -2.05 -13.74 -3.76
C PHE A 86 -1.29 -13.68 -2.44
N ILE A 87 -0.82 -12.47 -2.11
CA ILE A 87 -0.59 -12.02 -0.73
C ILE A 87 -1.73 -11.06 -0.43
N HIS A 88 -2.59 -11.39 0.53
CA HIS A 88 -3.79 -10.62 0.85
C HIS A 88 -3.57 -9.81 2.12
N ILE A 89 -3.76 -8.48 2.05
CA ILE A 89 -3.37 -7.56 3.12
C ILE A 89 -4.60 -6.84 3.68
N ALA A 90 -4.90 -7.05 4.97
CA ALA A 90 -5.91 -6.31 5.70
C ALA A 90 -5.29 -5.55 6.88
N GLY A 91 -5.99 -4.54 7.37
CA GLY A 91 -5.58 -3.72 8.49
C GLY A 91 -6.29 -2.36 8.47
N THR A 92 -6.06 -1.54 9.47
CA THR A 92 -6.54 -0.15 9.49
C THR A 92 -5.53 0.76 8.81
N ASN A 93 -4.31 0.81 9.31
CA ASN A 93 -3.23 1.65 8.82
C ASN A 93 -2.04 0.80 8.35
N GLY A 94 -1.27 1.29 7.36
CA GLY A 94 -0.05 0.62 6.88
C GLY A 94 -0.25 -0.36 5.72
N LYS A 95 -1.48 -0.67 5.28
CA LYS A 95 -1.77 -1.61 4.18
C LYS A 95 -0.97 -1.28 2.91
N GLY A 96 -1.15 -0.08 2.36
CA GLY A 96 -0.51 0.33 1.12
C GLY A 96 1.03 0.37 1.21
N SER A 97 1.60 0.87 2.32
CA SER A 97 3.06 0.85 2.53
C SER A 97 3.62 -0.58 2.59
N THR A 98 2.91 -1.49 3.28
CA THR A 98 3.27 -2.91 3.34
C THR A 98 3.14 -3.57 1.97
N ALA A 99 2.07 -3.27 1.23
CA ALA A 99 1.87 -3.77 -0.12
C ALA A 99 2.97 -3.32 -1.09
N ALA A 100 3.32 -2.04 -1.05
CA ALA A 100 4.39 -1.48 -1.89
C ALA A 100 5.76 -2.11 -1.58
N MET A 101 6.10 -2.30 -0.30
CA MET A 101 7.36 -2.96 0.09
C MET A 101 7.39 -4.42 -0.37
N LEU A 102 6.31 -5.18 -0.19
CA LEU A 102 6.21 -6.59 -0.62
C LEU A 102 6.32 -6.71 -2.13
N GLU A 103 5.52 -5.93 -2.88
CA GLU A 103 5.58 -5.94 -4.35
C GLU A 103 6.99 -5.62 -4.84
N ARG A 104 7.59 -4.56 -4.27
CA ARG A 104 8.91 -4.14 -4.72
C ARG A 104 9.98 -5.20 -4.50
N VAL A 105 9.99 -5.87 -3.35
CA VAL A 105 10.93 -6.97 -3.08
C VAL A 105 10.70 -8.16 -4.01
N LEU A 106 9.45 -8.55 -4.22
CA LEU A 106 9.13 -9.67 -5.12
C LEU A 106 9.51 -9.38 -6.57
N ARG A 107 9.32 -8.14 -7.02
CA ARG A 107 9.77 -7.67 -8.33
C ARG A 107 11.30 -7.69 -8.47
N GLU A 108 12.05 -7.23 -7.46
CA GLU A 108 13.52 -7.32 -7.45
C GLU A 108 14.01 -8.79 -7.38
N ALA A 109 13.19 -9.70 -6.84
CA ALA A 109 13.44 -11.14 -6.90
C ALA A 109 13.19 -11.77 -8.29
N GLY A 110 12.65 -10.99 -9.23
CA GLY A 110 12.43 -11.41 -10.63
C GLY A 110 11.05 -11.98 -10.92
N TYR A 111 10.11 -11.90 -9.97
CA TYR A 111 8.72 -12.32 -10.20
C TYR A 111 7.94 -11.28 -11.01
N ARG A 112 7.01 -11.76 -11.81
CA ARG A 112 6.02 -10.92 -12.48
C ARG A 112 4.90 -10.59 -11.48
N THR A 113 5.02 -9.42 -10.87
CA THR A 113 4.17 -9.00 -9.76
C THR A 113 2.95 -8.22 -10.24
N GLY A 114 1.81 -8.42 -9.56
CA GLY A 114 0.67 -7.51 -9.56
C GLY A 114 0.60 -6.75 -8.23
N LEU A 115 0.13 -5.51 -8.26
CA LEU A 115 -0.19 -4.71 -7.08
C LEU A 115 -1.58 -4.12 -7.23
N TYR A 116 -2.45 -4.38 -6.26
CA TYR A 116 -3.77 -3.76 -6.15
C TYR A 116 -3.88 -2.97 -4.86
N THR A 117 -4.20 -1.68 -4.97
CA THR A 117 -4.28 -0.77 -3.82
C THR A 117 -5.49 0.16 -3.88
N SER A 118 -5.94 0.64 -2.71
CA SER A 118 -7.05 1.58 -2.59
C SER A 118 -6.97 2.43 -1.31
N PRO A 119 -7.47 3.69 -1.35
CA PRO A 119 -7.84 4.45 -2.55
C PRO A 119 -6.59 4.83 -3.38
N TYR A 120 -6.80 5.34 -4.61
CA TYR A 120 -5.72 6.00 -5.35
C TYR A 120 -5.42 7.38 -4.75
N ILE A 121 -4.22 7.89 -4.99
CA ILE A 121 -3.74 9.17 -4.46
C ILE A 121 -3.66 10.23 -5.56
N LEU A 122 -3.00 9.92 -6.67
CA LEU A 122 -2.81 10.86 -7.77
C LEU A 122 -3.77 10.60 -8.94
N ARG A 123 -3.90 9.34 -9.36
CA ARG A 123 -4.74 8.95 -10.49
C ARG A 123 -5.33 7.55 -10.33
N PHE A 124 -6.48 7.33 -10.94
CA PHE A 124 -7.22 6.06 -10.83
C PHE A 124 -6.36 4.83 -11.19
N ASN A 125 -5.51 4.95 -12.18
CA ASN A 125 -4.67 3.85 -12.71
C ASN A 125 -3.70 3.27 -11.67
N GLU A 126 -3.31 4.05 -10.65
CA GLU A 126 -2.44 3.60 -9.55
C GLU A 126 -2.96 2.35 -8.83
N ARG A 127 -4.30 2.15 -8.85
CA ARG A 127 -4.94 1.03 -8.19
C ARG A 127 -4.45 -0.32 -8.69
N MET A 128 -3.97 -0.38 -9.92
CA MET A 128 -3.60 -1.62 -10.62
C MET A 128 -2.25 -1.46 -11.29
N GLN A 129 -1.24 -2.16 -10.78
CA GLN A 129 0.11 -2.11 -11.34
C GLN A 129 0.63 -3.50 -11.63
N VAL A 130 1.35 -3.66 -12.73
CA VAL A 130 2.12 -4.86 -13.07
C VAL A 130 3.59 -4.51 -13.14
N CYS A 131 4.42 -5.19 -12.34
CA CYS A 131 5.85 -4.89 -12.22
C CYS A 131 6.15 -3.40 -12.00
N GLY A 132 5.31 -2.72 -11.19
CA GLY A 132 5.43 -1.31 -10.84
C GLY A 132 5.04 -0.33 -11.96
N GLN A 133 4.41 -0.82 -13.03
CA GLN A 133 3.81 0.03 -14.05
C GLN A 133 2.30 0.03 -13.87
N GLU A 134 1.72 1.21 -13.78
CA GLU A 134 0.27 1.38 -13.71
C GLU A 134 -0.39 0.84 -14.98
N ILE A 135 -1.65 0.38 -14.84
CA ILE A 135 -2.47 0.03 -16.01
C ILE A 135 -2.53 1.23 -16.96
N SER A 136 -2.29 0.99 -18.24
CA SER A 136 -2.40 2.04 -19.24
C SER A 136 -3.87 2.46 -19.47
N ASP A 137 -4.07 3.68 -19.93
CA ASP A 137 -5.42 4.18 -20.28
C ASP A 137 -6.11 3.30 -21.32
N GLY A 138 -5.33 2.77 -22.26
CA GLY A 138 -5.83 1.86 -23.29
C GLY A 138 -6.29 0.52 -22.73
N GLU A 139 -5.48 -0.10 -21.86
CA GLU A 139 -5.83 -1.37 -21.23
C GLU A 139 -7.01 -1.23 -20.25
N LEU A 140 -7.06 -0.12 -19.48
CA LEU A 140 -8.20 0.18 -18.63
C LEU A 140 -9.49 0.28 -19.45
N SER A 141 -9.43 0.98 -20.59
CA SER A 141 -10.57 1.13 -21.51
C SER A 141 -10.99 -0.22 -22.09
N GLU A 142 -10.05 -1.00 -22.61
CA GLU A 142 -10.31 -2.32 -23.21
C GLU A 142 -10.91 -3.31 -22.21
N ILE A 143 -10.37 -3.38 -20.98
CA ILE A 143 -10.90 -4.29 -19.98
C ILE A 143 -12.27 -3.82 -19.50
N THR A 144 -12.48 -2.50 -19.35
CA THR A 144 -13.79 -1.95 -19.00
C THR A 144 -14.83 -2.28 -20.06
N GLU A 145 -14.51 -2.09 -21.36
CA GLU A 145 -15.38 -2.45 -22.48
C GLU A 145 -15.74 -3.95 -22.50
N TYR A 146 -14.81 -4.81 -22.11
CA TYR A 146 -15.05 -6.24 -21.98
C TYR A 146 -15.96 -6.57 -20.79
N VAL A 147 -15.76 -5.93 -19.65
CA VAL A 147 -16.47 -6.26 -18.39
C VAL A 147 -17.86 -5.61 -18.33
N GLN A 148 -18.05 -4.43 -18.91
CA GLN A 148 -19.30 -3.67 -18.88
C GLN A 148 -20.51 -4.51 -19.27
N PRO A 149 -20.61 -5.14 -20.44
CA PRO A 149 -21.82 -5.91 -20.83
C PRO A 149 -22.05 -7.12 -19.92
N LEU A 150 -21.02 -7.68 -19.32
CA LEU A 150 -21.15 -8.78 -18.36
C LEU A 150 -21.77 -8.27 -17.05
N ALA A 151 -21.32 -7.12 -16.55
CA ALA A 151 -21.87 -6.48 -15.36
C ALA A 151 -23.32 -6.03 -15.57
N GLU A 152 -23.64 -5.44 -16.72
CA GLU A 152 -25.00 -4.99 -17.08
C GLU A 152 -25.98 -6.16 -17.28
N SER A 153 -25.48 -7.37 -17.60
CA SER A 153 -26.28 -8.58 -17.70
C SER A 153 -26.68 -9.21 -16.36
N MET A 154 -26.12 -8.69 -15.25
CA MET A 154 -26.40 -9.22 -13.91
C MET A 154 -27.73 -8.69 -13.38
N GLN A 155 -28.43 -9.51 -12.59
CA GLN A 155 -29.67 -9.08 -11.95
C GLN A 155 -29.40 -8.01 -10.88
N GLU A 156 -28.34 -8.19 -10.10
CA GLU A 156 -27.82 -7.19 -9.17
C GLU A 156 -26.50 -6.64 -9.70
N HIS A 157 -26.49 -5.38 -10.11
CA HIS A 157 -25.28 -4.73 -10.63
C HIS A 157 -24.20 -4.65 -9.52
N PRO A 158 -22.93 -4.94 -9.83
CA PRO A 158 -21.83 -4.77 -8.88
C PRO A 158 -21.66 -3.30 -8.46
N THR A 159 -21.17 -3.06 -7.27
CA THR A 159 -20.72 -1.72 -6.84
C THR A 159 -19.45 -1.31 -7.60
N GLU A 160 -19.10 -0.02 -7.55
CA GLU A 160 -17.86 0.48 -8.17
C GLU A 160 -16.64 -0.33 -7.74
N PHE A 161 -16.47 -0.55 -6.43
CA PHE A 161 -15.30 -1.26 -5.92
C PHE A 161 -15.30 -2.76 -6.32
N GLU A 162 -16.45 -3.41 -6.38
CA GLU A 162 -16.58 -4.78 -6.89
C GLU A 162 -16.21 -4.87 -8.38
N LEU A 163 -16.68 -3.93 -9.20
CA LEU A 163 -16.34 -3.85 -10.62
C LEU A 163 -14.83 -3.63 -10.82
N VAL A 164 -14.25 -2.66 -10.09
CA VAL A 164 -12.82 -2.33 -10.18
C VAL A 164 -11.96 -3.52 -9.73
N THR A 165 -12.39 -4.26 -8.71
CA THR A 165 -11.72 -5.50 -8.28
C THR A 165 -11.74 -6.55 -9.41
N CYS A 166 -12.87 -6.75 -10.08
CA CYS A 166 -12.96 -7.68 -11.20
C CYS A 166 -12.10 -7.25 -12.41
N ILE A 167 -12.06 -5.95 -12.74
CA ILE A 167 -11.17 -5.40 -13.77
C ILE A 167 -9.70 -5.69 -13.41
N ALA A 168 -9.31 -5.51 -12.14
CA ALA A 168 -7.96 -5.78 -11.68
C ALA A 168 -7.59 -7.26 -11.82
N MET A 169 -8.49 -8.19 -11.47
CA MET A 169 -8.23 -9.64 -11.62
C MET A 169 -8.01 -10.02 -13.10
N GLU A 170 -8.80 -9.46 -14.02
CA GLU A 170 -8.63 -9.66 -15.46
C GLU A 170 -7.28 -9.08 -15.93
N TYR A 171 -6.94 -7.87 -15.51
CA TYR A 171 -5.68 -7.23 -15.85
C TYR A 171 -4.47 -8.07 -15.44
N PHE A 172 -4.44 -8.52 -14.18
CA PHE A 172 -3.34 -9.35 -13.69
C PHE A 172 -3.26 -10.72 -14.40
N ALA A 173 -4.42 -11.33 -14.69
CA ALA A 173 -4.47 -12.60 -15.42
C ALA A 173 -3.98 -12.47 -16.86
N ARG A 174 -4.36 -11.39 -17.59
CA ARG A 174 -3.86 -11.10 -18.93
C ARG A 174 -2.35 -10.92 -18.96
N HIS A 175 -1.80 -10.30 -17.93
CA HIS A 175 -0.35 -10.12 -17.77
C HIS A 175 0.36 -11.33 -17.18
N ALA A 176 -0.33 -12.45 -16.92
CA ALA A 176 0.23 -13.67 -16.33
C ALA A 176 1.08 -13.35 -15.07
N CYS A 177 0.54 -12.54 -14.16
CA CYS A 177 1.20 -12.25 -12.89
C CYS A 177 1.39 -13.55 -12.10
N GLU A 178 2.61 -13.78 -11.60
CA GLU A 178 2.96 -14.96 -10.80
C GLU A 178 2.49 -14.81 -9.36
N ILE A 179 2.43 -13.57 -8.87
CA ILE A 179 1.93 -13.21 -7.55
C ILE A 179 1.35 -11.80 -7.54
N VAL A 180 0.21 -11.64 -6.90
CA VAL A 180 -0.47 -10.36 -6.74
C VAL A 180 -0.47 -9.99 -5.27
N VAL A 181 0.04 -8.80 -4.95
CA VAL A 181 -0.11 -8.19 -3.64
C VAL A 181 -1.43 -7.41 -3.65
N LEU A 182 -2.40 -7.89 -2.88
CA LEU A 182 -3.80 -7.50 -2.93
C LEU A 182 -4.19 -6.79 -1.62
N GLU A 183 -4.39 -5.47 -1.68
CA GLU A 183 -4.86 -4.69 -0.54
C GLU A 183 -6.38 -4.75 -0.42
N VAL A 184 -6.89 -5.06 0.79
CA VAL A 184 -8.30 -4.98 1.15
C VAL A 184 -8.78 -3.53 1.15
N GLY A 185 -9.94 -3.28 0.55
CA GLY A 185 -10.55 -1.94 0.57
C GLY A 185 -11.11 -1.59 1.94
N LEU A 186 -12.00 -2.42 2.47
CA LEU A 186 -12.66 -2.19 3.76
C LEU A 186 -12.95 -3.50 4.51
N GLY A 187 -12.57 -3.55 5.78
CA GLY A 187 -12.79 -4.75 6.61
C GLY A 187 -11.88 -5.89 6.20
N GLY A 188 -12.42 -6.94 5.62
CA GLY A 188 -11.74 -8.15 5.15
C GLY A 188 -12.73 -9.21 4.70
N GLU A 189 -13.52 -9.76 5.61
CA GLU A 189 -14.43 -10.89 5.37
C GLU A 189 -15.35 -10.68 4.16
N LEU A 190 -16.01 -9.53 4.10
CA LEU A 190 -17.00 -9.20 3.07
C LEU A 190 -16.46 -8.24 2.00
N ASP A 191 -15.16 -7.96 2.02
CA ASP A 191 -14.51 -7.13 1.01
C ASP A 191 -14.44 -7.87 -0.33
N SER A 192 -14.67 -7.17 -1.44
CA SER A 192 -14.70 -7.79 -2.77
C SER A 192 -13.36 -8.46 -3.15
N THR A 193 -12.24 -8.06 -2.54
CA THR A 193 -10.94 -8.72 -2.74
C THR A 193 -10.90 -10.12 -2.12
N ASN A 194 -11.81 -10.43 -1.18
CA ASN A 194 -11.83 -11.71 -0.46
C ASN A 194 -12.52 -12.87 -1.23
N VAL A 195 -12.75 -12.68 -2.52
CA VAL A 195 -13.27 -13.72 -3.43
C VAL A 195 -12.23 -14.77 -3.82
N ILE A 196 -10.97 -14.53 -3.55
CA ILE A 196 -9.84 -15.39 -3.87
C ILE A 196 -9.83 -16.66 -3.02
N ASP A 197 -9.15 -17.70 -3.50
CA ASP A 197 -8.84 -18.90 -2.72
C ASP A 197 -7.82 -18.58 -1.60
N ALA A 198 -7.36 -19.60 -0.84
CA ALA A 198 -6.38 -19.39 0.22
C ALA A 198 -5.12 -18.70 -0.31
N PRO A 199 -4.74 -17.53 0.24
CA PRO A 199 -3.57 -16.79 -0.24
C PRO A 199 -2.26 -17.49 0.14
N GLU A 200 -1.17 -17.14 -0.55
CA GLU A 200 0.19 -17.56 -0.16
C GLU A 200 0.54 -17.04 1.25
N ALA A 201 0.06 -15.85 1.59
CA ALA A 201 0.05 -15.32 2.94
C ALA A 201 -1.11 -14.33 3.13
N ALA A 202 -1.85 -14.45 4.23
CA ALA A 202 -2.73 -13.41 4.74
C ALA A 202 -1.91 -12.50 5.67
N VAL A 203 -1.86 -11.21 5.39
CA VAL A 203 -1.06 -10.25 6.16
C VAL A 203 -2.00 -9.29 6.88
N ILE A 204 -2.02 -9.32 8.20
CA ILE A 204 -2.79 -8.41 9.03
C ILE A 204 -1.84 -7.33 9.56
N VAL A 205 -1.94 -6.12 9.00
CA VAL A 205 -1.17 -4.96 9.48
C VAL A 205 -1.86 -4.28 10.65
N ASN A 206 -1.37 -3.12 11.09
CA ASN A 206 -1.90 -2.41 12.25
C ASN A 206 -3.43 -2.28 12.22
N ILE A 207 -4.08 -2.61 13.34
CA ILE A 207 -5.52 -2.48 13.57
C ILE A 207 -5.75 -1.36 14.60
N GLY A 208 -6.74 -0.53 14.35
CA GLY A 208 -7.20 0.53 15.22
C GLY A 208 -8.63 0.96 14.88
N LEU A 209 -9.17 1.90 15.61
CA LEU A 209 -10.52 2.40 15.40
C LEU A 209 -10.59 3.22 14.10
N ASP A 210 -11.33 2.74 13.14
CA ASP A 210 -11.74 3.42 11.92
C ASP A 210 -12.98 2.73 11.33
N HIS A 211 -13.76 3.46 10.54
CA HIS A 211 -14.98 2.94 9.91
C HIS A 211 -15.94 2.24 10.88
N MET A 212 -16.06 2.76 12.10
CA MET A 212 -16.82 2.16 13.20
C MET A 212 -18.29 1.89 12.85
N GLN A 213 -18.90 2.73 12.02
CA GLN A 213 -20.30 2.56 11.55
C GLN A 213 -20.50 1.27 10.74
N VAL A 214 -19.44 0.67 10.19
CA VAL A 214 -19.50 -0.51 9.31
C VAL A 214 -18.85 -1.73 9.95
N LEU A 215 -17.71 -1.53 10.65
CA LEU A 215 -16.88 -2.64 11.12
C LEU A 215 -17.05 -2.98 12.60
N GLY A 216 -17.74 -2.12 13.37
CA GLY A 216 -17.95 -2.29 14.81
C GLY A 216 -17.36 -1.17 15.64
N ASN A 217 -17.70 -1.16 16.92
CA ASN A 217 -17.38 -0.07 17.85
C ASN A 217 -16.15 -0.35 18.71
N THR A 218 -15.59 -1.56 18.65
CA THR A 218 -14.39 -1.98 19.37
C THR A 218 -13.30 -2.41 18.42
N VAL A 219 -12.05 -2.39 18.89
CA VAL A 219 -10.91 -2.80 18.11
C VAL A 219 -10.98 -4.30 17.80
N GLU A 220 -11.55 -5.09 18.71
CA GLU A 220 -11.74 -6.54 18.57
C GLU A 220 -12.77 -6.86 17.47
N GLU A 221 -13.89 -6.11 17.40
CA GLU A 221 -14.88 -6.27 16.32
C GLU A 221 -14.26 -5.96 14.95
N ILE A 222 -13.48 -4.87 14.89
CA ILE A 222 -12.73 -4.49 13.68
C ILE A 222 -11.69 -5.57 13.32
N ALA A 223 -11.02 -6.14 14.32
CA ALA A 223 -10.07 -7.24 14.14
C ALA A 223 -10.76 -8.48 13.58
N GLN A 224 -11.96 -8.83 14.10
CA GLN A 224 -12.75 -9.96 13.60
C GLN A 224 -13.12 -9.79 12.13
N ALA A 225 -13.60 -8.61 11.72
CA ALA A 225 -13.90 -8.32 10.32
C ALA A 225 -12.68 -8.47 9.40
N LYS A 226 -11.49 -8.07 9.89
CA LYS A 226 -10.23 -8.17 9.13
C LYS A 226 -9.68 -9.60 9.10
N ALA A 227 -9.88 -10.36 10.17
CA ALA A 227 -9.50 -11.77 10.25
C ALA A 227 -10.17 -12.63 9.18
N GLY A 228 -11.29 -12.18 8.60
CA GLY A 228 -11.99 -12.88 7.52
C GLY A 228 -11.17 -13.10 6.24
N ILE A 229 -9.98 -12.51 6.10
CA ILE A 229 -9.05 -12.85 5.00
C ILE A 229 -8.21 -14.10 5.28
N ILE A 230 -8.23 -14.61 6.52
CA ILE A 230 -7.57 -15.86 6.91
C ILE A 230 -8.42 -17.02 6.40
N LYS A 231 -7.79 -17.95 5.66
CA LYS A 231 -8.46 -19.09 5.04
C LYS A 231 -7.80 -20.39 5.44
N ASP A 232 -8.51 -21.49 5.24
CA ASP A 232 -8.09 -22.82 5.69
C ASP A 232 -6.68 -23.16 5.24
N GLY A 233 -5.82 -23.46 6.21
CA GLY A 233 -4.44 -23.88 6.01
C GLY A 233 -3.47 -22.81 5.48
N CYS A 234 -3.89 -21.55 5.35
CA CYS A 234 -2.97 -20.48 4.93
C CYS A 234 -1.96 -20.12 6.01
N ASP A 235 -0.95 -19.33 5.66
CA ASP A 235 -0.07 -18.67 6.59
C ASP A 235 -0.62 -17.26 6.88
N CYS A 236 -0.74 -16.89 8.15
CA CYS A 236 -1.13 -15.56 8.60
C CYS A 236 0.07 -14.84 9.21
N VAL A 237 0.41 -13.69 8.66
CA VAL A 237 1.46 -12.81 9.21
C VAL A 237 0.79 -11.66 9.93
N LEU A 238 1.09 -11.50 11.21
CA LEU A 238 0.48 -10.52 12.09
C LEU A 238 1.50 -9.44 12.49
N TYR A 239 1.19 -8.19 12.19
CA TYR A 239 1.81 -7.01 12.75
C TYR A 239 1.70 -7.02 14.29
N ALA A 240 2.66 -6.46 15.01
CA ALA A 240 2.59 -6.34 16.46
C ALA A 240 1.32 -5.59 16.89
N GLN A 241 0.47 -6.23 17.69
CA GLN A 241 -0.85 -5.75 18.09
C GLN A 241 -0.99 -5.69 19.60
N GLU A 242 -2.02 -4.97 20.05
CA GLU A 242 -2.49 -5.09 21.44
C GLU A 242 -3.01 -6.52 21.72
N PRO A 243 -2.84 -7.03 22.97
CA PRO A 243 -3.17 -8.42 23.30
C PRO A 243 -4.59 -8.85 22.90
N GLY A 244 -5.61 -8.01 23.10
CA GLY A 244 -7.00 -8.32 22.75
C GLY A 244 -7.18 -8.55 21.24
N VAL A 245 -6.52 -7.73 20.41
CA VAL A 245 -6.53 -7.86 18.95
C VAL A 245 -5.78 -9.13 18.53
N GLU A 246 -4.61 -9.38 19.11
CA GLU A 246 -3.84 -10.59 18.82
C GLU A 246 -4.63 -11.85 19.13
N ASP A 247 -5.37 -11.88 20.25
CA ASP A 247 -6.21 -13.02 20.63
C ASP A 247 -7.31 -13.32 19.60
N VAL A 248 -7.93 -12.29 19.02
CA VAL A 248 -8.92 -12.46 17.95
C VAL A 248 -8.28 -13.11 16.73
N ILE A 249 -7.15 -12.60 16.27
CA ILE A 249 -6.46 -13.13 15.09
C ILE A 249 -5.95 -14.56 15.35
N ARG A 250 -5.43 -14.84 16.54
CA ARG A 250 -4.98 -16.18 16.92
C ARG A 250 -6.11 -17.20 16.88
N ARG A 251 -7.28 -16.87 17.44
CA ARG A 251 -8.47 -17.73 17.38
C ARG A 251 -8.90 -18.00 15.95
N SER A 252 -8.94 -16.96 15.12
CA SER A 252 -9.27 -17.13 13.70
C SER A 252 -8.26 -18.03 12.98
N CYS A 253 -6.97 -17.96 13.31
CA CYS A 253 -5.97 -18.88 12.77
C CYS A 253 -6.22 -20.33 13.24
N GLU A 254 -6.57 -20.52 14.52
CA GLU A 254 -6.90 -21.85 15.07
C GLU A 254 -8.12 -22.44 14.38
N ASP A 255 -9.20 -21.67 14.20
CA ASP A 255 -10.45 -22.08 13.55
C ASP A 255 -10.23 -22.50 12.09
N HIS A 256 -9.30 -21.87 11.39
CA HIS A 256 -8.95 -22.16 10.00
C HIS A 256 -7.71 -23.05 9.84
N CYS A 257 -7.18 -23.64 10.90
CA CYS A 257 -5.92 -24.40 10.86
C CYS A 257 -4.78 -23.64 10.16
N ALA A 258 -4.80 -22.31 10.24
CA ALA A 258 -3.80 -21.42 9.65
C ALA A 258 -2.60 -21.26 10.60
N ARG A 259 -1.40 -21.08 10.03
CA ARG A 259 -0.18 -20.86 10.83
C ARG A 259 0.02 -19.39 11.11
N LEU A 260 0.09 -19.00 12.38
CA LEU A 260 0.32 -17.62 12.80
C LEU A 260 1.81 -17.32 12.92
N HIS A 261 2.27 -16.30 12.19
CA HIS A 261 3.62 -15.74 12.22
C HIS A 261 3.56 -14.31 12.76
N ARG A 262 4.14 -14.07 13.94
CA ARG A 262 4.16 -12.75 14.57
C ARG A 262 5.36 -11.94 14.09
N ALA A 263 5.13 -10.74 13.62
CA ALA A 263 6.17 -9.76 13.34
C ALA A 263 6.63 -9.12 14.66
N SER A 264 7.67 -9.70 15.29
CA SER A 264 8.21 -9.18 16.55
C SER A 264 9.18 -8.04 16.31
N MET A 265 8.95 -6.92 16.99
CA MET A 265 9.86 -5.77 16.97
C MET A 265 11.20 -6.07 17.69
N ASP A 266 11.28 -7.10 18.54
CA ASP A 266 12.53 -7.53 19.13
C ASP A 266 13.54 -8.02 18.08
N ALA A 267 13.05 -8.45 16.92
CA ALA A 267 13.88 -8.86 15.79
C ALA A 267 14.47 -7.67 15.00
N LEU A 268 14.00 -6.44 15.25
CA LEU A 268 14.39 -5.24 14.53
C LEU A 268 15.14 -4.27 15.46
N THR A 269 16.29 -3.78 15.01
CA THR A 269 17.07 -2.78 15.75
C THR A 269 17.29 -1.57 14.84
N PRO A 270 16.71 -0.40 15.17
CA PRO A 270 17.00 0.86 14.46
C PRO A 270 18.49 1.20 14.59
N VAL A 271 19.10 1.71 13.52
CA VAL A 271 20.52 2.12 13.49
C VAL A 271 20.64 3.63 13.33
N SER A 272 19.93 4.19 12.34
CA SER A 272 19.91 5.63 12.10
C SER A 272 18.66 6.02 11.33
N HIS A 273 18.28 7.30 11.42
CA HIS A 273 17.19 7.88 10.63
C HIS A 273 17.52 9.34 10.25
N GLY A 274 16.91 9.79 9.18
CA GLY A 274 16.99 11.17 8.68
C GLY A 274 15.95 11.36 7.55
N LEU A 275 15.86 12.57 7.02
CA LEU A 275 14.88 12.89 5.96
C LEU A 275 15.10 12.12 4.64
N GLU A 276 16.24 11.45 4.49
CA GLU A 276 16.56 10.62 3.31
C GLU A 276 16.23 9.14 3.52
N GLY A 277 15.79 8.75 4.72
CA GLY A 277 15.40 7.37 5.01
C GLY A 277 15.81 6.89 6.39
N GLN A 278 15.61 5.60 6.63
CA GLN A 278 15.89 4.93 7.89
C GLN A 278 16.76 3.69 7.65
N VAL A 279 17.75 3.46 8.51
CA VAL A 279 18.60 2.27 8.49
C VAL A 279 18.32 1.44 9.73
N PHE A 280 18.18 0.15 9.55
CA PHE A 280 17.89 -0.80 10.65
C PHE A 280 18.49 -2.17 10.38
N ASN A 281 18.57 -2.98 11.42
CA ASN A 281 18.90 -4.40 11.35
C ASN A 281 17.64 -5.22 11.61
N TRP A 282 17.54 -6.37 10.99
CA TRP A 282 16.48 -7.34 11.26
C TRP A 282 17.08 -8.75 11.29
N LYS A 283 17.03 -9.41 12.45
CA LYS A 283 17.70 -10.70 12.66
C LYS A 283 19.16 -10.62 12.19
N GLU A 284 19.56 -11.51 11.27
CA GLU A 284 20.91 -11.54 10.71
C GLU A 284 21.15 -10.50 9.59
N LEU A 285 20.09 -9.91 9.04
CA LEU A 285 20.20 -8.89 8.01
C LEU A 285 20.58 -7.55 8.63
N LYS A 286 21.80 -7.08 8.35
CA LYS A 286 22.33 -5.83 8.89
C LYS A 286 22.30 -4.71 7.84
N GLY A 287 22.04 -3.46 8.30
CA GLY A 287 22.08 -2.28 7.47
C GLY A 287 21.03 -2.29 6.34
N LEU A 288 19.81 -2.73 6.63
CA LEU A 288 18.68 -2.55 5.71
C LEU A 288 18.29 -1.08 5.69
N HIS A 289 17.95 -0.56 4.51
CA HIS A 289 17.53 0.82 4.31
C HIS A 289 16.11 0.88 3.73
N ILE A 290 15.30 1.83 4.25
CA ILE A 290 14.01 2.20 3.66
C ILE A 290 13.91 3.73 3.53
N PRO A 291 13.43 4.28 2.42
CA PRO A 291 13.20 5.72 2.26
C PRO A 291 11.90 6.20 2.95
N LEU A 292 11.03 5.29 3.37
CA LEU A 292 9.80 5.61 4.08
C LEU A 292 10.11 6.02 5.52
N LEU A 293 9.58 7.16 5.96
CA LEU A 293 9.93 7.79 7.23
C LEU A 293 8.90 7.48 8.33
N GLY A 294 9.38 7.46 9.57
CA GLY A 294 8.59 7.23 10.78
C GLY A 294 8.71 5.82 11.33
N GLU A 295 8.63 5.70 12.65
CA GLU A 295 8.75 4.43 13.39
C GLU A 295 7.74 3.38 12.89
N HIS A 296 6.51 3.80 12.58
CA HIS A 296 5.48 2.91 12.02
C HIS A 296 5.88 2.23 10.71
N GLN A 297 6.79 2.82 9.93
CA GLN A 297 7.31 2.20 8.71
C GLN A 297 8.33 1.09 9.04
N LEU A 298 9.06 1.19 10.15
CA LEU A 298 9.90 0.09 10.64
C LEU A 298 9.04 -1.11 11.07
N HIS A 299 7.90 -0.85 11.71
CA HIS A 299 6.93 -1.89 12.07
C HIS A 299 6.34 -2.56 10.80
N ASN A 300 5.97 -1.75 9.79
CA ASN A 300 5.53 -2.28 8.50
C ASN A 300 6.64 -3.11 7.83
N ALA A 301 7.89 -2.63 7.84
CA ALA A 301 9.04 -3.35 7.29
C ALA A 301 9.30 -4.68 8.04
N CYS A 302 9.14 -4.71 9.36
CA CYS A 302 9.22 -5.95 10.15
C CYS A 302 8.16 -6.96 9.72
N THR A 303 6.92 -6.50 9.48
CA THR A 303 5.81 -7.33 8.97
C THR A 303 6.11 -7.85 7.56
N VAL A 304 6.65 -7.00 6.68
CA VAL A 304 7.09 -7.38 5.34
C VAL A 304 8.17 -8.46 5.39
N LEU A 305 9.22 -8.26 6.21
CA LEU A 305 10.32 -9.22 6.34
C LEU A 305 9.84 -10.57 6.88
N THR A 306 8.89 -10.56 7.82
CA THR A 306 8.25 -11.78 8.32
C THR A 306 7.43 -12.48 7.24
N ALA A 307 6.70 -11.73 6.40
CA ALA A 307 5.97 -12.30 5.27
C ALA A 307 6.90 -12.90 4.21
N LEU A 308 8.01 -12.22 3.89
CA LEU A 308 9.02 -12.71 2.97
C LEU A 308 9.72 -14.00 3.49
N GLU A 309 10.00 -14.06 4.78
CA GLU A 309 10.51 -15.28 5.42
C GLU A 309 9.50 -16.44 5.32
N THR A 310 8.22 -16.16 5.56
CA THR A 310 7.12 -17.11 5.41
C THR A 310 7.03 -17.64 3.96
N LEU A 311 7.10 -16.76 2.97
CA LEU A 311 7.11 -17.14 1.56
C LEU A 311 8.35 -17.99 1.19
N ARG A 312 9.53 -17.64 1.71
CA ARG A 312 10.74 -18.46 1.51
C ARG A 312 10.56 -19.89 2.04
N ASN A 313 9.94 -20.03 3.21
CA ASN A 313 9.64 -21.34 3.81
C ASN A 313 8.64 -22.15 2.96
N LYS A 314 7.83 -21.50 2.14
CA LYS A 314 6.93 -22.12 1.13
C LYS A 314 7.63 -22.39 -0.20
N GLY A 315 8.92 -22.07 -0.34
CA GLY A 315 9.72 -22.35 -1.54
C GLY A 315 9.85 -21.19 -2.53
N TRP A 316 9.35 -19.98 -2.20
CA TRP A 316 9.59 -18.79 -3.02
C TRP A 316 11.07 -18.39 -2.98
N CYS A 317 11.67 -18.20 -4.15
CA CYS A 317 13.08 -17.80 -4.26
C CYS A 317 13.24 -16.29 -4.12
N ILE A 318 13.49 -15.82 -2.91
CA ILE A 318 13.64 -14.38 -2.61
C ILE A 318 15.05 -14.18 -2.01
N PRO A 319 16.07 -13.87 -2.80
CA PRO A 319 17.43 -13.68 -2.32
C PRO A 319 17.56 -12.42 -1.44
N GLU A 320 18.56 -12.39 -0.57
CA GLU A 320 18.82 -11.22 0.28
C GLU A 320 19.04 -9.94 -0.54
N SER A 321 19.71 -10.05 -1.69
CA SER A 321 19.91 -8.92 -2.60
C SER A 321 18.60 -8.29 -3.07
N ALA A 322 17.56 -9.10 -3.30
CA ALA A 322 16.24 -8.61 -3.68
C ALA A 322 15.54 -7.91 -2.51
N ILE A 323 15.68 -8.43 -1.28
CA ILE A 323 15.15 -7.78 -0.08
C ILE A 323 15.77 -6.39 0.08
N ARG A 324 17.10 -6.29 0.02
CA ARG A 324 17.82 -5.01 0.15
C ARG A 324 17.40 -4.03 -0.95
N ALA A 325 17.47 -4.46 -2.20
CA ALA A 325 17.13 -3.62 -3.33
C ALA A 325 15.66 -3.18 -3.33
N GLY A 326 14.73 -4.07 -2.94
CA GLY A 326 13.32 -3.76 -2.87
C GLY A 326 12.97 -2.77 -1.76
N LEU A 327 13.53 -2.96 -0.57
CA LEU A 327 13.33 -2.03 0.55
C LEU A 327 13.96 -0.66 0.26
N GLU A 328 15.17 -0.60 -0.32
CA GLU A 328 15.86 0.64 -0.65
C GLU A 328 15.14 1.47 -1.71
N LYS A 329 14.50 0.80 -2.68
CA LYS A 329 13.86 1.45 -3.84
C LYS A 329 12.35 1.62 -3.68
N VAL A 330 11.76 1.25 -2.56
CA VAL A 330 10.31 1.41 -2.36
C VAL A 330 9.93 2.88 -2.36
N SER A 331 8.82 3.20 -3.00
CA SER A 331 8.21 4.53 -2.97
C SER A 331 6.72 4.36 -2.70
N TRP A 332 6.20 5.16 -1.78
CA TRP A 332 4.77 5.18 -1.49
C TRP A 332 4.34 6.61 -1.18
N PRO A 333 3.65 7.29 -2.09
CA PRO A 333 3.31 8.70 -1.94
C PRO A 333 2.46 9.00 -0.71
N GLY A 334 2.61 10.22 -0.16
CA GLY A 334 1.74 10.74 0.90
C GLY A 334 1.92 10.07 2.26
N ARG A 335 3.10 9.55 2.60
CA ARG A 335 3.41 8.99 3.93
C ARG A 335 4.66 9.68 4.49
N PHE A 336 4.44 10.79 5.19
CA PHE A 336 5.50 11.69 5.70
C PHE A 336 6.57 11.95 4.64
N GLN A 337 6.12 12.29 3.43
CA GLN A 337 6.96 12.41 2.25
C GLN A 337 7.49 13.82 2.10
N LEU A 338 8.82 13.95 1.99
CA LEU A 338 9.45 15.23 1.66
C LEU A 338 9.27 15.53 0.17
N MET A 339 8.59 16.63 -0.14
CA MET A 339 8.33 17.10 -1.51
C MET A 339 9.28 18.20 -1.95
N ARG A 340 9.71 19.06 -1.03
CA ARG A 340 10.56 20.23 -1.31
C ARG A 340 11.49 20.49 -0.13
N LYS A 341 12.69 21.02 -0.41
CA LYS A 341 13.73 21.30 0.61
C LYS A 341 13.72 22.75 1.13
N HIS A 342 13.25 23.73 0.35
CA HIS A 342 13.25 25.14 0.71
C HIS A 342 11.97 25.86 0.27
N PRO A 343 11.01 26.14 1.18
CA PRO A 343 10.93 25.60 2.54
C PRO A 343 10.78 24.07 2.51
N LEU A 344 11.06 23.44 3.64
CA LEU A 344 10.72 22.02 3.77
C LEU A 344 9.21 21.87 3.58
N PHE A 345 8.79 21.06 2.60
CA PHE A 345 7.38 20.76 2.36
C PHE A 345 7.15 19.26 2.49
N ILE A 346 6.38 18.87 3.48
CA ILE A 346 6.08 17.47 3.78
C ILE A 346 4.60 17.22 3.54
N ILE A 347 4.27 16.10 2.91
CA ILE A 347 2.88 15.62 2.77
C ILE A 347 2.67 14.35 3.57
N ASP A 348 1.53 14.25 4.25
CA ASP A 348 1.09 13.06 4.96
C ASP A 348 -0.42 12.85 4.81
N GLY A 349 -0.83 11.66 4.39
CA GLY A 349 -2.23 11.29 4.20
C GLY A 349 -2.94 10.86 5.48
N GLY A 350 -2.38 11.11 6.65
CA GLY A 350 -3.00 10.80 7.93
C GLY A 350 -4.34 11.50 8.09
N HIS A 351 -5.39 10.72 8.40
CA HIS A 351 -6.78 11.19 8.42
C HIS A 351 -7.63 10.57 9.55
N ASN A 352 -6.99 9.91 10.50
CA ASN A 352 -7.58 9.42 11.75
C ASN A 352 -6.61 9.64 12.92
N ALA A 353 -7.09 9.54 14.14
CA ALA A 353 -6.31 9.84 15.34
C ALA A 353 -5.00 9.05 15.41
N GLN A 354 -5.03 7.74 15.12
CA GLN A 354 -3.84 6.89 15.14
C GLN A 354 -2.78 7.29 14.10
N CYS A 355 -3.22 7.73 12.90
CA CYS A 355 -2.30 8.27 11.89
C CYS A 355 -1.66 9.58 12.37
N LEU A 356 -2.44 10.45 13.02
CA LEU A 356 -1.92 11.73 13.52
C LEU A 356 -0.97 11.53 14.71
N GLU A 357 -1.17 10.53 15.56
CA GLU A 357 -0.18 10.14 16.56
C GLU A 357 1.15 9.74 15.92
N ALA A 358 1.11 8.94 14.85
CA ALA A 358 2.31 8.55 14.10
C ALA A 358 2.98 9.76 13.44
N LEU A 359 2.19 10.68 12.85
CA LEU A 359 2.69 11.93 12.29
C LEU A 359 3.36 12.81 13.36
N VAL A 360 2.74 12.97 14.53
CA VAL A 360 3.32 13.76 15.64
C VAL A 360 4.63 13.15 16.13
N ARG A 361 4.74 11.81 16.22
CA ARG A 361 6.01 11.14 16.52
C ARG A 361 7.06 11.47 15.45
N ALA A 362 6.72 11.32 14.18
CA ALA A 362 7.63 11.65 13.08
C ALA A 362 8.06 13.13 13.12
N ILE A 363 7.17 14.07 13.40
CA ILE A 363 7.53 15.49 13.57
C ILE A 363 8.56 15.67 14.70
N ARG A 364 8.38 15.00 15.84
CA ARG A 364 9.34 15.07 16.95
C ARG A 364 10.71 14.50 16.57
N ASP A 365 10.74 13.40 15.85
CA ASP A 365 11.97 12.68 15.51
C ASP A 365 12.76 13.36 14.40
N TYR A 366 12.07 13.85 13.35
CA TYR A 366 12.71 14.39 12.14
C TYR A 366 12.81 15.90 12.13
N LEU A 367 12.01 16.60 12.93
CA LEU A 367 11.91 18.07 12.97
C LEU A 367 11.95 18.61 14.42
N PRO A 368 12.92 18.19 15.25
CA PRO A 368 12.93 18.53 16.67
C PRO A 368 12.97 20.05 16.88
N GLY A 369 12.05 20.53 17.74
CA GLY A 369 11.99 21.95 18.10
C GLY A 369 11.42 22.88 17.01
N ARG A 370 11.08 22.37 15.83
CA ARG A 370 10.50 23.19 14.74
C ARG A 370 9.01 23.44 14.99
N LYS A 371 8.57 24.64 14.65
CA LYS A 371 7.15 24.99 14.51
C LYS A 371 6.78 24.99 13.04
N LEU A 372 5.62 24.41 12.71
CA LEU A 372 5.20 24.13 11.35
C LEU A 372 4.02 25.01 10.93
N THR A 373 4.04 25.46 9.68
CA THR A 373 2.84 25.92 8.98
C THR A 373 2.10 24.68 8.51
N PHE A 374 0.94 24.38 9.09
CA PHE A 374 0.12 23.25 8.69
C PHE A 374 -0.83 23.65 7.56
N LEU A 375 -0.82 22.89 6.45
CA LEU A 375 -1.83 22.96 5.41
C LEU A 375 -2.81 21.80 5.61
N ASN A 376 -4.05 22.12 5.98
CA ASN A 376 -5.00 21.12 6.43
C ASN A 376 -6.32 21.13 5.68
N GLY A 377 -6.82 19.94 5.41
CA GLY A 377 -8.19 19.66 5.00
C GLY A 377 -8.62 18.31 5.54
N CYS A 378 -9.87 18.14 5.89
CA CYS A 378 -10.37 16.87 6.44
C CYS A 378 -11.80 16.57 6.00
N MET A 379 -12.23 15.33 6.22
CA MET A 379 -13.61 14.90 6.02
C MET A 379 -14.44 15.27 7.25
N ALA A 380 -15.69 15.66 7.05
CA ALA A 380 -16.59 16.08 8.12
C ALA A 380 -17.00 14.93 9.07
N ASP A 381 -16.89 13.68 8.59
CA ASP A 381 -17.21 12.46 9.34
C ASP A 381 -16.05 11.93 10.22
N LYS A 382 -14.90 12.60 10.24
CA LYS A 382 -13.73 12.22 11.05
C LYS A 382 -13.70 12.98 12.38
N ASP A 383 -13.03 12.42 13.38
CA ASP A 383 -12.77 13.11 14.65
C ASP A 383 -11.64 14.15 14.48
N TYR A 384 -11.96 15.20 13.72
CA TYR A 384 -11.00 16.28 13.48
C TYR A 384 -10.68 17.08 14.76
N GLY A 385 -11.55 17.06 15.77
CA GLY A 385 -11.27 17.68 17.05
C GLY A 385 -10.04 17.08 17.73
N GLU A 386 -9.98 15.77 17.84
CA GLU A 386 -8.85 15.06 18.41
C GLU A 386 -7.60 15.17 17.52
N MET A 387 -7.77 15.05 16.18
CA MET A 387 -6.68 15.20 15.24
C MET A 387 -5.94 16.52 15.42
N PHE A 388 -6.65 17.64 15.42
CA PHE A 388 -6.03 18.96 15.51
C PHE A 388 -5.55 19.31 16.93
N ARG A 389 -6.14 18.74 17.96
CA ARG A 389 -5.63 18.82 19.34
C ARG A 389 -4.19 18.29 19.43
N MET A 390 -3.87 17.24 18.70
CA MET A 390 -2.53 16.66 18.65
C MET A 390 -1.54 17.52 17.85
N LEU A 391 -1.98 18.19 16.77
CA LEU A 391 -1.12 19.01 15.92
C LEU A 391 -0.84 20.41 16.51
N ALA A 392 -1.78 20.99 17.22
CA ALA A 392 -1.70 22.37 17.73
C ALA A 392 -0.40 22.68 18.51
N PRO A 393 0.15 21.77 19.37
CA PRO A 393 1.42 22.03 20.05
C PRO A 393 2.63 22.22 19.12
N PHE A 394 2.55 21.77 17.88
CA PHE A 394 3.63 21.86 16.86
C PHE A 394 3.37 22.98 15.85
N ALA A 395 2.18 23.55 15.85
CA ALA A 395 1.81 24.56 14.87
C ALA A 395 2.48 25.92 15.16
N LYS A 396 2.93 26.57 14.09
CA LYS A 396 3.13 28.00 13.99
C LYS A 396 1.81 28.67 13.62
N GLU A 397 1.10 28.05 12.69
CA GLU A 397 -0.17 28.50 12.14
C GLU A 397 -0.87 27.36 11.40
N PHE A 398 -2.13 27.60 11.04
CA PHE A 398 -2.92 26.71 10.21
C PHE A 398 -3.39 27.42 8.94
N VAL A 399 -3.23 26.76 7.80
CA VAL A 399 -3.83 27.13 6.50
C VAL A 399 -4.84 26.03 6.17
N THR A 400 -6.12 26.39 6.03
CA THR A 400 -7.18 25.42 5.81
C THR A 400 -7.67 25.46 4.36
N VAL A 401 -8.00 24.27 3.82
CA VAL A 401 -8.53 24.07 2.47
C VAL A 401 -9.65 23.05 2.49
N THR A 402 -10.52 23.09 1.48
CA THR A 402 -11.56 22.08 1.27
C THR A 402 -11.03 21.03 0.30
N PRO A 403 -10.79 19.77 0.70
CA PRO A 403 -10.46 18.70 -0.24
C PRO A 403 -11.57 18.45 -1.26
N ASP A 404 -11.23 18.03 -2.47
CA ASP A 404 -12.21 17.72 -3.52
C ASP A 404 -12.92 16.37 -3.24
N ASN A 405 -13.88 16.41 -2.33
CA ASN A 405 -14.72 15.27 -1.99
C ASN A 405 -16.05 15.75 -1.39
N PRO A 406 -17.20 15.15 -1.73
CA PRO A 406 -18.52 15.56 -1.20
C PRO A 406 -18.67 15.51 0.32
N ARG A 407 -17.80 14.73 1.01
CA ARG A 407 -17.80 14.60 2.48
C ARG A 407 -16.82 15.55 3.18
N SER A 408 -16.18 16.45 2.43
CA SER A 408 -15.18 17.34 2.99
C SER A 408 -15.79 18.36 3.94
N LEU A 409 -15.08 18.66 5.02
CA LEU A 409 -15.37 19.79 5.88
C LEU A 409 -14.93 21.07 5.15
N PRO A 410 -15.80 22.10 5.02
CA PRO A 410 -15.44 23.37 4.43
C PRO A 410 -14.24 24.04 5.13
N ALA A 411 -13.37 24.70 4.37
CA ALA A 411 -12.16 25.34 4.89
C ALA A 411 -12.45 26.35 6.00
N GLU A 412 -13.52 27.14 5.85
CA GLU A 412 -13.95 28.14 6.82
C GLU A 412 -14.47 27.52 8.12
N ASP A 413 -15.14 26.36 8.02
CA ASP A 413 -15.65 25.64 9.19
C ASP A 413 -14.49 25.04 9.99
N LEU A 414 -13.51 24.48 9.29
CA LEU A 414 -12.29 24.01 9.91
C LEU A 414 -11.50 25.16 10.53
N ALA A 415 -11.38 26.30 9.85
CA ALA A 415 -10.69 27.48 10.38
C ALA A 415 -11.33 27.95 11.68
N ARG A 416 -12.66 28.11 11.73
CA ARG A 416 -13.40 28.46 12.95
C ARG A 416 -13.16 27.48 14.10
N HIS A 417 -13.07 26.20 13.79
CA HIS A 417 -12.75 25.18 14.78
C HIS A 417 -11.33 25.36 15.35
N LEU A 418 -10.36 25.77 14.54
CA LEU A 418 -8.96 25.90 14.91
C LEU A 418 -8.65 27.19 15.69
N GLU A 419 -9.49 28.23 15.62
CA GLU A 419 -9.36 29.48 16.39
C GLU A 419 -9.23 29.23 17.90
N ARG A 420 -9.82 28.14 18.41
CA ARG A 420 -9.71 27.74 19.84
C ARG A 420 -8.28 27.54 20.34
N TYR A 421 -7.32 27.32 19.44
CA TYR A 421 -5.93 27.12 19.82
C TYR A 421 -5.13 28.44 19.93
N ASN A 422 -5.77 29.60 19.68
CA ASN A 422 -5.15 30.93 19.72
C ASN A 422 -3.89 31.02 18.85
N LEU A 423 -3.90 30.38 17.69
CA LEU A 423 -2.87 30.43 16.65
C LEU A 423 -3.42 31.14 15.41
N PRO A 424 -2.57 31.76 14.57
CA PRO A 424 -3.03 32.27 13.28
C PRO A 424 -3.68 31.17 12.44
N VAL A 425 -4.82 31.49 11.82
CA VAL A 425 -5.55 30.58 10.93
C VAL A 425 -5.95 31.35 9.68
N CYS A 426 -5.74 30.75 8.51
CA CYS A 426 -6.12 31.30 7.22
C CYS A 426 -6.90 30.26 6.41
N ALA A 427 -8.14 30.58 6.01
CA ALA A 427 -8.92 29.72 5.10
C ALA A 427 -8.67 30.16 3.66
N CYS A 428 -8.35 29.18 2.79
CA CYS A 428 -8.10 29.40 1.37
C CYS A 428 -9.22 28.78 0.50
N VAL A 429 -9.51 29.42 -0.62
CA VAL A 429 -10.58 29.03 -1.54
C VAL A 429 -10.26 27.71 -2.26
N SER A 430 -8.98 27.44 -2.50
CA SER A 430 -8.51 26.23 -3.20
C SER A 430 -7.27 25.64 -2.58
N VAL A 431 -7.00 24.35 -2.86
CA VAL A 431 -5.76 23.67 -2.44
C VAL A 431 -4.53 24.36 -3.03
N SER A 432 -4.59 24.81 -4.29
CA SER A 432 -3.48 25.51 -4.95
C SER A 432 -3.15 26.85 -4.27
N GLU A 433 -4.16 27.62 -3.87
CA GLU A 433 -3.96 28.83 -3.07
C GLU A 433 -3.37 28.50 -1.70
N GLY A 434 -3.92 27.49 -1.03
CA GLY A 434 -3.41 27.03 0.28
C GLY A 434 -1.94 26.62 0.25
N VAL A 435 -1.49 25.95 -0.82
CA VAL A 435 -0.08 25.59 -1.01
C VAL A 435 0.80 26.84 -1.12
N LYS A 436 0.41 27.82 -1.94
CA LYS A 436 1.15 29.09 -2.10
C LYS A 436 1.22 29.86 -0.80
N THR A 437 0.08 30.04 -0.13
CA THR A 437 -0.02 30.72 1.16
C THR A 437 0.83 30.03 2.23
N ALA A 438 0.77 28.69 2.31
CA ALA A 438 1.56 27.95 3.30
C ALA A 438 3.08 28.10 3.06
N ILE A 439 3.53 28.08 1.79
CA ILE A 439 4.93 28.31 1.41
C ILE A 439 5.37 29.73 1.76
N GLU A 440 4.58 30.73 1.41
CA GLU A 440 4.88 32.14 1.70
C GLU A 440 4.96 32.38 3.21
N HIS A 441 3.99 31.91 3.96
CA HIS A 441 3.95 32.08 5.42
C HIS A 441 5.07 31.30 6.14
N ALA A 442 5.44 30.12 5.65
CA ALA A 442 6.56 29.38 6.22
C ALA A 442 7.88 30.14 6.06
N GLY A 443 8.06 30.80 4.90
CA GLY A 443 9.33 31.46 4.52
C GLY A 443 10.40 30.42 4.13
N PRO A 444 11.55 30.85 3.60
CA PRO A 444 12.55 29.98 2.96
C PRO A 444 13.11 28.89 3.88
N ASP A 445 13.27 29.19 5.17
CA ASP A 445 13.80 28.26 6.18
C ASP A 445 12.70 27.57 7.00
N GLY A 446 11.44 27.80 6.63
CA GLY A 446 10.28 27.26 7.31
C GLY A 446 10.02 25.78 7.01
N VAL A 447 8.94 25.28 7.63
CA VAL A 447 8.44 23.91 7.39
C VAL A 447 6.95 23.97 7.15
N VAL A 448 6.50 23.45 6.03
CA VAL A 448 5.09 23.17 5.73
C VAL A 448 4.85 21.68 5.92
N CYS A 449 3.75 21.35 6.63
CA CYS A 449 3.25 19.99 6.70
C CYS A 449 1.79 19.96 6.23
N ALA A 450 1.54 19.34 5.08
CA ALA A 450 0.20 19.15 4.56
C ALA A 450 -0.35 17.81 5.02
N CYS A 451 -1.48 17.80 5.76
CA CYS A 451 -2.08 16.58 6.30
C CYS A 451 -3.59 16.73 6.59
N GLY A 452 -4.23 15.60 6.94
CA GLY A 452 -5.64 15.52 7.32
C GLY A 452 -6.53 14.82 6.30
N SER A 453 -6.10 14.68 5.04
CA SER A 453 -6.83 13.92 4.02
C SER A 453 -5.93 13.46 2.87
N LEU A 454 -6.15 12.23 2.39
CA LEU A 454 -5.53 11.74 1.15
C LEU A 454 -6.04 12.49 -0.09
N TYR A 455 -7.29 12.95 -0.08
CA TYR A 455 -7.95 13.58 -1.23
C TYR A 455 -7.38 14.96 -1.64
N MET A 456 -6.49 15.54 -0.85
CA MET A 456 -5.82 16.79 -1.20
C MET A 456 -4.43 16.58 -1.80
N ILE A 457 -3.86 15.39 -1.73
CA ILE A 457 -2.45 15.14 -2.10
C ILE A 457 -2.20 15.39 -3.59
N SER A 458 -3.09 14.91 -4.48
CA SER A 458 -2.96 15.16 -5.92
C SER A 458 -2.90 16.66 -6.24
N ALA A 459 -3.85 17.42 -5.74
CA ALA A 459 -3.89 18.86 -5.95
C ALA A 459 -2.69 19.61 -5.35
N ILE A 460 -2.14 19.11 -4.23
CA ILE A 460 -0.89 19.64 -3.66
C ILE A 460 0.28 19.37 -4.59
N CYS A 461 0.44 18.13 -5.09
CA CYS A 461 1.50 17.78 -6.03
C CYS A 461 1.44 18.61 -7.31
N GLU A 462 0.23 18.80 -7.87
CA GLU A 462 0.00 19.66 -9.04
C GLU A 462 0.39 21.11 -8.77
N ALA A 463 0.00 21.65 -7.60
CA ALA A 463 0.33 23.01 -7.21
C ALA A 463 1.84 23.23 -7.00
N LEU A 464 2.54 22.26 -6.40
CA LEU A 464 3.98 22.31 -6.23
C LEU A 464 4.72 22.29 -7.57
N ASN A 465 4.30 21.42 -8.51
CA ASN A 465 4.88 21.35 -9.86
C ASN A 465 4.69 22.64 -10.68
N GLN A 466 3.75 23.52 -10.31
CA GLN A 466 3.54 24.81 -10.95
C GLN A 466 4.39 25.94 -10.34
N ILE A 467 4.96 25.72 -9.15
CA ILE A 467 5.76 26.71 -8.43
C ILE A 467 7.26 26.52 -8.69
N ASP A 468 7.70 25.29 -8.92
CA ASP A 468 9.08 24.91 -9.27
C ASP A 468 9.30 25.04 -10.78
#